data_4096a3f2939697ed83985b372730292c
#
_entry.id   4096a3f2939697ed83985b372730292c
#
_cell.length_a   1.000
_cell.length_b   1.000
_cell.length_c   1.000
_cell.angle_alpha   90.00
_cell.angle_beta   90.00
_cell.angle_gamma   90.00
#
_symmetry.space_group_name_H-M   'P 1'
#
loop_
_entity.id
_entity.type
_entity.pdbx_description
1 polymer ?
#
loop_
_entity_poly.entity_id
_entity_poly.type
_entity_poly.pdbx_seq_one_letter_code
_entity_poly.pdbx_strand_id
1 'polypeptide(L)'
;KKGVLTMDAILLSQDEVKGLITMKEVVEICNKTFQGLGDGTVINPTKVNLDLGETNPFPPYKGFMNAMPAYVGWADTAGIKWAGGFLGKRKEMGLPYITSLILLIDSEIGYFKAVMDGAHITNLRTGAQTANALRYMLNKKSIKLGLYGAGMQGHTQTHAISQLFDIEELRVYDVYKEAALKFAENMKDVVKGEIIVVDNPKDAAVGDAIVAVTQSKDKFIRNEWVKPGTIVFPMGSYQECDDEFILSADKIIVDHIGQALHRGALAESTEKGKITEENIFATIGELAAGKKECHISDDERILCVPIGTGAMDIAVASVVYKNAIEKGIGGKYKFA
;
A
#
# COMPACT_ATOMS: atom_id res chain seq x y z
N LYS A 1 -39.24 2.02 -27.49
CA LYS A 1 -39.25 2.12 -26.05
C LYS A 1 -37.78 2.16 -25.61
N LYS A 2 -37.23 3.34 -25.29
CA LYS A 2 -35.97 3.46 -24.59
C LYS A 2 -36.17 2.80 -23.23
N GLY A 3 -35.48 1.71 -22.94
CA GLY A 3 -35.49 1.12 -21.60
C GLY A 3 -35.08 2.20 -20.63
N VAL A 4 -35.85 2.36 -19.56
CA VAL A 4 -35.46 3.21 -18.43
C VAL A 4 -34.17 2.57 -17.90
N LEU A 5 -33.03 3.24 -18.09
CA LEU A 5 -31.80 2.87 -17.41
C LEU A 5 -32.09 3.03 -15.89
N THR A 6 -32.25 1.93 -15.21
CA THR A 6 -32.29 1.96 -13.74
C THR A 6 -30.88 2.30 -13.27
N MET A 7 -30.69 3.50 -12.78
CA MET A 7 -29.41 3.98 -12.22
C MET A 7 -29.29 3.51 -10.77
N ASP A 8 -29.34 2.18 -10.57
CA ASP A 8 -29.17 1.60 -9.24
C ASP A 8 -27.68 1.47 -8.91
N ALA A 9 -27.27 2.04 -7.80
CA ALA A 9 -25.94 1.77 -7.26
C ALA A 9 -25.92 0.41 -6.54
N ILE A 10 -24.76 -0.26 -6.58
CA ILE A 10 -24.56 -1.52 -5.86
C ILE A 10 -23.88 -1.23 -4.53
N LEU A 11 -24.42 -1.83 -3.46
CA LEU A 11 -23.82 -1.80 -2.12
C LEU A 11 -23.14 -3.14 -1.86
N LEU A 12 -21.84 -3.12 -1.51
CA LEU A 12 -21.06 -4.32 -1.23
C LEU A 12 -20.47 -4.26 0.18
N SER A 13 -20.79 -5.25 0.98
CA SER A 13 -20.18 -5.50 2.28
C SER A 13 -18.75 -5.99 2.16
N GLN A 14 -17.99 -5.98 3.27
CA GLN A 14 -16.61 -6.50 3.28
C GLN A 14 -16.54 -7.97 2.87
N ASP A 15 -17.48 -8.81 3.31
CA ASP A 15 -17.44 -10.24 3.01
C ASP A 15 -17.76 -10.52 1.54
N GLU A 16 -18.65 -9.74 0.93
CA GLU A 16 -18.90 -9.80 -0.51
C GLU A 16 -17.66 -9.38 -1.30
N VAL A 17 -17.01 -8.28 -0.91
CA VAL A 17 -15.76 -7.80 -1.54
C VAL A 17 -14.65 -8.87 -1.49
N LYS A 18 -14.47 -9.56 -0.33
CA LYS A 18 -13.48 -10.64 -0.19
C LYS A 18 -13.69 -11.79 -1.18
N GLY A 19 -14.94 -12.12 -1.50
CA GLY A 19 -15.30 -13.18 -2.46
C GLY A 19 -15.15 -12.80 -3.94
N LEU A 20 -14.81 -11.53 -4.21
CA LEU A 20 -14.84 -10.99 -5.57
C LEU A 20 -13.45 -10.65 -6.13
N ILE A 21 -12.37 -10.78 -5.36
CA ILE A 21 -11.02 -10.42 -5.81
C ILE A 21 -9.96 -11.27 -5.09
N THR A 22 -8.90 -11.62 -5.79
CA THR A 22 -7.76 -12.38 -5.27
C THR A 22 -6.49 -11.51 -5.24
N MET A 23 -5.51 -11.87 -4.40
CA MET A 23 -4.21 -11.17 -4.35
C MET A 23 -3.51 -11.15 -5.71
N LYS A 24 -3.55 -12.26 -6.44
CA LYS A 24 -2.94 -12.36 -7.77
C LYS A 24 -3.52 -11.32 -8.74
N GLU A 25 -4.85 -11.21 -8.78
CA GLU A 25 -5.52 -10.19 -9.61
C GLU A 25 -5.15 -8.78 -9.15
N VAL A 26 -5.12 -8.51 -7.84
CA VAL A 26 -4.76 -7.19 -7.30
C VAL A 26 -3.34 -6.80 -7.69
N VAL A 27 -2.38 -7.72 -7.66
CA VAL A 27 -1.00 -7.46 -8.12
C VAL A 27 -0.98 -6.98 -9.57
N GLU A 28 -1.70 -7.65 -10.47
CA GLU A 28 -1.73 -7.26 -11.89
C GLU A 28 -2.55 -5.99 -12.15
N ILE A 29 -3.62 -5.76 -11.40
CA ILE A 29 -4.40 -4.50 -11.44
C ILE A 29 -3.51 -3.33 -11.02
N CYS A 30 -2.78 -3.47 -9.92
CA CYS A 30 -1.87 -2.43 -9.44
C CYS A 30 -0.73 -2.18 -10.43
N ASN A 31 -0.20 -3.24 -11.07
CA ASN A 31 0.80 -3.08 -12.12
C ASN A 31 0.29 -2.21 -13.28
N LYS A 32 -0.88 -2.55 -13.80
CA LYS A 32 -1.51 -1.78 -14.88
C LYS A 32 -1.83 -0.34 -14.48
N THR A 33 -2.17 -0.14 -13.20
CA THR A 33 -2.45 1.19 -12.66
C THR A 33 -1.17 2.02 -12.54
N PHE A 34 -0.05 1.42 -12.11
CA PHE A 34 1.26 2.10 -12.13
C PHE A 34 1.68 2.49 -13.54
N GLN A 35 1.50 1.61 -14.54
CA GLN A 35 1.75 1.95 -15.94
C GLN A 35 0.93 3.19 -16.35
N GLY A 36 -0.37 3.20 -16.05
CA GLY A 36 -1.23 4.33 -16.35
C GLY A 36 -0.87 5.63 -15.60
N LEU A 37 -0.36 5.54 -14.36
CA LEU A 37 0.19 6.70 -13.64
C LEU A 37 1.44 7.24 -14.35
N GLY A 38 2.33 6.37 -14.78
CA GLY A 38 3.51 6.75 -15.54
C GLY A 38 3.18 7.33 -16.92
N ASP A 39 2.17 6.79 -17.61
CA ASP A 39 1.74 7.26 -18.94
C ASP A 39 0.83 8.50 -18.88
N GLY A 40 0.31 8.85 -17.70
CA GLY A 40 -0.63 9.96 -17.52
C GLY A 40 -2.08 9.63 -17.88
N THR A 41 -2.42 8.36 -18.08
CA THR A 41 -3.80 7.90 -18.33
C THR A 41 -4.57 7.59 -17.05
N VAL A 42 -3.90 7.57 -15.91
CA VAL A 42 -4.49 7.50 -14.57
C VAL A 42 -4.22 8.79 -13.84
N ILE A 43 -5.28 9.41 -13.31
CA ILE A 43 -5.20 10.69 -12.58
C ILE A 43 -5.35 10.41 -11.09
N ASN A 44 -4.37 10.82 -10.31
CA ASN A 44 -4.36 10.65 -8.86
C ASN A 44 -3.99 11.96 -8.16
N PRO A 45 -4.95 12.80 -7.79
CA PRO A 45 -4.69 13.99 -6.99
C PRO A 45 -4.10 13.63 -5.62
N THR A 46 -3.39 14.58 -5.03
CA THR A 46 -2.91 14.46 -3.65
C THR A 46 -4.10 14.26 -2.70
N LYS A 47 -4.00 13.30 -1.80
CA LYS A 47 -5.05 13.03 -0.81
C LYS A 47 -5.24 14.19 0.15
N VAL A 48 -6.49 14.48 0.49
CA VAL A 48 -6.86 15.48 1.50
C VAL A 48 -7.03 14.78 2.83
N ASN A 49 -6.32 15.27 3.83
CA ASN A 49 -6.37 14.74 5.20
C ASN A 49 -7.31 15.59 6.06
N LEU A 50 -8.17 14.91 6.80
CA LEU A 50 -8.92 15.46 7.92
C LEU A 50 -8.34 14.90 9.21
N ASP A 51 -7.55 15.71 9.93
CA ASP A 51 -7.01 15.35 11.23
C ASP A 51 -8.08 15.51 12.32
N LEU A 52 -8.32 14.44 13.05
CA LEU A 52 -9.25 14.39 14.18
C LEU A 52 -8.50 14.19 15.50
N GLY A 53 -7.27 14.69 15.56
CA GLY A 53 -6.40 14.59 16.73
C GLY A 53 -5.36 13.47 16.64
N GLU A 54 -5.00 13.01 15.44
CA GLU A 54 -3.89 12.07 15.24
C GLU A 54 -2.55 12.77 15.49
N THR A 55 -2.39 13.96 14.94
CA THR A 55 -1.17 14.79 15.07
C THR A 55 -1.39 16.04 15.92
N ASN A 56 -2.63 16.50 16.06
CA ASN A 56 -3.01 17.69 16.79
C ASN A 56 -3.86 17.37 18.03
N PRO A 57 -3.84 18.21 19.08
CA PRO A 57 -4.61 17.96 20.30
C PRO A 57 -6.13 18.16 20.12
N PHE A 58 -6.56 18.80 19.02
CA PHE A 58 -7.98 19.07 18.75
C PHE A 58 -8.31 18.84 17.26
N PRO A 59 -9.42 18.15 16.97
CA PRO A 59 -10.35 17.43 17.85
C PRO A 59 -9.68 16.25 18.60
N PRO A 60 -10.12 15.86 19.82
CA PRO A 60 -9.43 14.92 20.70
C PRO A 60 -9.72 13.44 20.42
N TYR A 61 -10.02 13.07 19.20
CA TYR A 61 -10.52 11.71 18.87
C TYR A 61 -9.44 10.70 18.48
N LYS A 62 -8.17 11.11 18.42
CA LYS A 62 -7.01 10.25 18.09
C LYS A 62 -7.22 9.47 16.79
N GLY A 63 -7.65 10.17 15.75
CA GLY A 63 -7.92 9.58 14.46
C GLY A 63 -7.77 10.56 13.31
N PHE A 64 -7.82 10.03 12.10
CA PHE A 64 -7.80 10.82 10.87
C PHE A 64 -8.65 10.18 9.79
N MET A 65 -9.04 10.97 8.80
CA MET A 65 -9.69 10.51 7.57
C MET A 65 -9.00 11.12 6.35
N ASN A 66 -8.73 10.31 5.33
CA ASN A 66 -8.19 10.76 4.04
C ASN A 66 -9.26 10.62 2.95
N ALA A 67 -9.50 11.68 2.20
CA ALA A 67 -10.24 11.66 0.95
C ALA A 67 -9.24 11.47 -0.22
N MET A 68 -9.42 10.41 -1.01
CA MET A 68 -8.46 9.96 -2.02
C MET A 68 -9.20 9.73 -3.36
N PRO A 69 -9.52 10.81 -4.10
CA PRO A 69 -10.14 10.69 -5.42
C PRO A 69 -9.15 10.20 -6.47
N ALA A 70 -9.66 9.51 -7.50
CA ALA A 70 -8.87 9.13 -8.66
C ALA A 70 -9.75 8.84 -9.88
N TYR A 71 -9.14 8.92 -11.06
CA TYR A 71 -9.67 8.41 -12.31
C TYR A 71 -8.71 7.37 -12.90
N VAL A 72 -9.23 6.24 -13.29
CA VAL A 72 -8.47 5.11 -13.85
C VAL A 72 -8.86 4.92 -15.30
N GLY A 73 -8.05 5.47 -16.22
CA GLY A 73 -8.39 5.52 -17.66
C GLY A 73 -8.59 4.15 -18.29
N TRP A 74 -7.76 3.15 -17.94
CA TRP A 74 -7.92 1.79 -18.51
C TRP A 74 -9.20 1.06 -18.07
N ALA A 75 -9.85 1.51 -17.00
CA ALA A 75 -11.11 0.98 -16.50
C ALA A 75 -12.29 1.93 -16.77
N ASP A 76 -12.01 3.12 -17.32
CA ASP A 76 -12.95 4.22 -17.49
C ASP A 76 -13.85 4.40 -16.25
N THR A 77 -13.20 4.60 -15.11
CA THR A 77 -13.90 4.67 -13.82
C THR A 77 -13.26 5.74 -12.95
N ALA A 78 -14.08 6.62 -12.44
CA ALA A 78 -13.71 7.57 -11.39
C ALA A 78 -14.32 7.16 -10.06
N GLY A 79 -13.74 7.68 -8.97
CA GLY A 79 -14.26 7.40 -7.65
C GLY A 79 -13.43 8.06 -6.56
N ILE A 80 -13.79 7.73 -5.34
CA ILE A 80 -13.09 8.19 -4.15
C ILE A 80 -13.01 7.06 -3.12
N LYS A 81 -11.83 6.90 -2.52
CA LYS A 81 -11.74 6.20 -1.25
C LYS A 81 -11.76 7.22 -0.12
N TRP A 82 -12.60 7.00 0.87
CA TRP A 82 -12.59 7.72 2.13
C TRP A 82 -12.23 6.75 3.25
N ALA A 83 -11.01 6.90 3.77
CA ALA A 83 -10.43 5.94 4.71
C ALA A 83 -9.63 6.62 5.80
N GLY A 84 -9.64 6.05 6.99
CA GLY A 84 -8.87 6.58 8.11
C GLY A 84 -8.53 5.56 9.15
N GLY A 85 -7.64 5.96 10.04
CA GLY A 85 -7.24 5.20 11.21
C GLY A 85 -7.76 5.85 12.48
N PHE A 86 -8.22 5.03 13.40
CA PHE A 86 -8.71 5.49 14.70
C PHE A 86 -8.13 4.62 15.82
N LEU A 87 -7.50 5.27 16.77
CA LEU A 87 -7.11 4.72 18.07
C LEU A 87 -8.24 4.92 19.11
N GLY A 88 -7.94 4.95 20.38
CA GLY A 88 -8.90 5.28 21.42
C GLY A 88 -10.12 4.34 21.43
N LYS A 89 -11.31 4.91 21.45
CA LYS A 89 -12.58 4.18 21.65
C LYS A 89 -12.81 3.04 20.64
N ARG A 90 -12.36 3.20 19.40
CA ARG A 90 -12.47 2.15 18.39
C ARG A 90 -11.67 0.91 18.78
N LYS A 91 -10.44 1.10 19.31
CA LYS A 91 -9.60 0.01 19.82
C LYS A 91 -10.22 -0.66 21.03
N GLU A 92 -10.82 0.12 21.95
CA GLU A 92 -11.52 -0.38 23.13
C GLU A 92 -12.72 -1.28 22.76
N MET A 93 -13.39 -0.97 21.65
CA MET A 93 -14.49 -1.77 21.10
C MET A 93 -14.03 -3.01 20.31
N GLY A 94 -12.74 -3.28 20.23
CA GLY A 94 -12.19 -4.38 19.44
C GLY A 94 -12.36 -4.24 17.92
N LEU A 95 -12.65 -3.05 17.43
CA LEU A 95 -12.79 -2.79 15.99
C LEU A 95 -11.42 -2.60 15.32
N PRO A 96 -11.30 -2.96 14.03
CA PRO A 96 -10.07 -2.75 13.28
C PRO A 96 -9.62 -1.29 13.29
N TYR A 97 -8.30 -1.05 13.31
CA TYR A 97 -7.73 0.30 13.28
C TYR A 97 -8.22 1.10 12.07
N ILE A 98 -8.22 0.50 10.89
CA ILE A 98 -8.64 1.15 9.65
C ILE A 98 -10.15 1.00 9.44
N THR A 99 -10.78 2.08 9.01
CA THR A 99 -12.12 2.10 8.42
C THR A 99 -12.03 2.69 7.01
N SER A 100 -12.81 2.17 6.07
CA SER A 100 -12.70 2.61 4.67
C SER A 100 -13.99 2.32 3.90
N LEU A 101 -14.41 3.29 3.10
CA LEU A 101 -15.41 3.12 2.07
C LEU A 101 -14.84 3.58 0.73
N ILE A 102 -15.29 2.93 -0.35
CA ILE A 102 -15.00 3.32 -1.73
C ILE A 102 -16.32 3.60 -2.44
N LEU A 103 -16.37 4.75 -3.11
CA LEU A 103 -17.47 5.12 -4.00
C LEU A 103 -16.95 5.13 -5.43
N LEU A 104 -17.67 4.49 -6.35
CA LEU A 104 -17.42 4.55 -7.79
C LEU A 104 -18.51 5.34 -8.47
N ILE A 105 -18.11 6.14 -9.44
CA ILE A 105 -19.02 6.89 -10.33
C ILE A 105 -18.79 6.49 -11.78
N ASP A 106 -19.80 6.69 -12.59
CA ASP A 106 -19.69 6.69 -14.04
C ASP A 106 -18.97 7.98 -14.47
N SER A 107 -17.93 7.85 -15.29
CA SER A 107 -17.07 8.97 -15.66
C SER A 107 -17.74 9.94 -16.64
N GLU A 108 -18.72 9.47 -17.43
CA GLU A 108 -19.39 10.27 -18.43
C GLU A 108 -20.55 11.09 -17.87
N ILE A 109 -21.39 10.45 -17.06
CA ILE A 109 -22.63 11.06 -16.57
C ILE A 109 -22.67 11.32 -15.07
N GLY A 110 -21.63 10.90 -14.33
CA GLY A 110 -21.44 11.22 -12.92
C GLY A 110 -22.38 10.52 -11.93
N TYR A 111 -23.17 9.51 -12.34
CA TYR A 111 -23.99 8.78 -11.38
C TYR A 111 -23.18 7.80 -10.52
N PHE A 112 -23.68 7.49 -9.34
CA PHE A 112 -23.04 6.54 -8.43
C PHE A 112 -23.27 5.10 -8.88
N LYS A 113 -22.18 4.39 -9.20
CA LYS A 113 -22.18 2.98 -9.65
C LYS A 113 -22.16 2.01 -8.46
N ALA A 114 -21.34 2.31 -7.47
CA ALA A 114 -21.16 1.44 -6.32
C ALA A 114 -20.71 2.20 -5.07
N VAL A 115 -21.08 1.63 -3.92
CA VAL A 115 -20.51 1.94 -2.60
C VAL A 115 -20.08 0.62 -1.99
N MET A 116 -18.83 0.49 -1.59
CA MET A 116 -18.29 -0.77 -1.06
C MET A 116 -17.34 -0.57 0.12
N ASP A 117 -17.23 -1.60 0.96
CA ASP A 117 -16.18 -1.65 1.96
C ASP A 117 -14.80 -1.59 1.28
N GLY A 118 -13.97 -0.68 1.74
CA GLY A 118 -12.63 -0.46 1.19
C GLY A 118 -11.51 -1.07 2.01
N ALA A 119 -11.79 -1.66 3.17
CA ALA A 119 -10.73 -2.12 4.07
C ALA A 119 -9.95 -3.31 3.48
N HIS A 120 -10.66 -4.30 2.94
CA HIS A 120 -10.02 -5.45 2.29
C HIS A 120 -9.20 -5.02 1.06
N ILE A 121 -9.77 -4.18 0.20
CA ILE A 121 -9.09 -3.62 -0.98
C ILE A 121 -7.83 -2.87 -0.55
N THR A 122 -7.94 -2.00 0.46
CA THR A 122 -6.81 -1.23 1.00
C THR A 122 -5.68 -2.15 1.48
N ASN A 123 -6.01 -3.24 2.17
CA ASN A 123 -5.00 -4.19 2.63
C ASN A 123 -4.28 -4.86 1.45
N LEU A 124 -5.00 -5.41 0.50
CA LEU A 124 -4.43 -6.14 -0.63
C LEU A 124 -3.58 -5.23 -1.52
N ARG A 125 -4.11 -4.04 -1.93
CA ARG A 125 -3.39 -3.14 -2.82
C ARG A 125 -2.12 -2.57 -2.18
N THR A 126 -2.07 -2.46 -0.85
CA THR A 126 -0.86 -1.98 -0.15
C THR A 126 0.28 -2.99 -0.30
N GLY A 127 0.03 -4.29 -0.12
CA GLY A 127 1.02 -5.32 -0.42
C GLY A 127 1.40 -5.37 -1.91
N ALA A 128 0.41 -5.27 -2.80
CA ALA A 128 0.62 -5.29 -4.24
C ALA A 128 1.50 -4.11 -4.75
N GLN A 129 1.46 -2.95 -4.09
CA GLN A 129 2.35 -1.82 -4.40
C GLN A 129 3.82 -2.19 -4.19
N THR A 130 4.15 -2.77 -3.05
CA THR A 130 5.52 -3.22 -2.73
C THR A 130 5.97 -4.31 -3.69
N ALA A 131 5.15 -5.31 -3.94
CA ALA A 131 5.47 -6.39 -4.87
C ALA A 131 5.77 -5.86 -6.28
N ASN A 132 4.95 -4.92 -6.78
CA ASN A 132 5.19 -4.31 -8.08
C ASN A 132 6.42 -3.37 -8.10
N ALA A 133 6.69 -2.64 -7.03
CA ALA A 133 7.92 -1.87 -6.94
C ALA A 133 9.16 -2.79 -7.04
N LEU A 134 9.16 -3.90 -6.30
CA LEU A 134 10.24 -4.91 -6.39
C LEU A 134 10.37 -5.49 -7.81
N ARG A 135 9.25 -5.74 -8.53
CA ARG A 135 9.24 -6.23 -9.92
C ARG A 135 10.14 -5.40 -10.85
N TYR A 136 10.20 -4.09 -10.64
CA TYR A 136 10.98 -3.16 -11.46
C TYR A 136 12.38 -2.88 -10.94
N MET A 137 12.67 -3.27 -9.72
CA MET A 137 13.97 -2.99 -9.09
C MET A 137 14.83 -4.23 -8.90
N LEU A 138 14.24 -5.43 -8.87
CA LEU A 138 14.98 -6.69 -8.72
C LEU A 138 14.95 -7.49 -10.02
N ASN A 139 16.12 -7.95 -10.45
CA ASN A 139 16.26 -8.90 -11.56
C ASN A 139 16.55 -10.31 -10.99
N LYS A 140 15.70 -10.78 -10.09
CA LYS A 140 15.81 -12.07 -9.41
C LYS A 140 14.43 -12.72 -9.34
N LYS A 141 14.38 -14.05 -9.38
CA LYS A 141 13.14 -14.80 -9.13
C LYS A 141 13.01 -15.21 -7.66
N SER A 142 14.12 -15.50 -7.01
CA SER A 142 14.18 -15.92 -5.62
C SER A 142 14.82 -14.82 -4.78
N ILE A 143 14.22 -14.51 -3.62
CA ILE A 143 14.63 -13.41 -2.77
C ILE A 143 14.64 -13.79 -1.28
N LYS A 144 15.45 -13.05 -0.52
CA LYS A 144 15.41 -13.01 0.94
C LYS A 144 14.70 -11.74 1.38
N LEU A 145 13.81 -11.87 2.36
CA LEU A 145 12.94 -10.81 2.83
C LEU A 145 13.11 -10.58 4.34
N GLY A 146 13.38 -9.35 4.73
CA GLY A 146 13.26 -8.87 6.10
C GLY A 146 11.90 -8.19 6.32
N LEU A 147 11.23 -8.52 7.41
CA LEU A 147 9.91 -7.98 7.73
C LEU A 147 9.84 -7.47 9.15
N TYR A 148 9.41 -6.22 9.32
CA TYR A 148 9.08 -5.63 10.61
C TYR A 148 7.58 -5.36 10.69
N GLY A 149 6.94 -6.00 11.68
CA GLY A 149 5.50 -5.95 11.87
C GLY A 149 4.77 -7.17 11.32
N ALA A 150 4.31 -8.02 12.23
CA ALA A 150 3.63 -9.29 11.95
C ALA A 150 2.09 -9.17 11.93
N GLY A 151 1.57 -7.94 11.78
CA GLY A 151 0.14 -7.65 11.72
C GLY A 151 -0.48 -7.93 10.35
N MET A 152 -1.68 -7.39 10.12
CA MET A 152 -2.42 -7.56 8.86
C MET A 152 -1.59 -7.14 7.64
N GLN A 153 -0.86 -6.02 7.72
CA GLN A 153 -0.02 -5.58 6.61
C GLN A 153 1.18 -6.52 6.39
N GLY A 154 1.80 -7.07 7.43
CA GLY A 154 2.85 -8.07 7.28
C GLY A 154 2.38 -9.27 6.45
N HIS A 155 1.17 -9.79 6.74
CA HIS A 155 0.57 -10.88 5.97
C HIS A 155 0.32 -10.50 4.50
N THR A 156 -0.27 -9.31 4.25
CA THR A 156 -0.60 -8.90 2.87
C THR A 156 0.64 -8.55 2.06
N GLN A 157 1.68 -7.96 2.66
CA GLN A 157 2.98 -7.73 2.02
C GLN A 157 3.62 -9.04 1.57
N THR A 158 3.76 -10.00 2.50
CA THR A 158 4.35 -11.30 2.21
C THR A 158 3.55 -12.04 1.13
N HIS A 159 2.22 -12.05 1.24
CA HIS A 159 1.36 -12.70 0.25
C HIS A 159 1.47 -12.06 -1.14
N ALA A 160 1.51 -10.72 -1.23
CA ALA A 160 1.66 -10.04 -2.51
C ALA A 160 3.03 -10.28 -3.15
N ILE A 161 4.10 -10.20 -2.36
CA ILE A 161 5.47 -10.45 -2.82
C ILE A 161 5.60 -11.90 -3.33
N SER A 162 4.99 -12.88 -2.65
CA SER A 162 5.00 -14.29 -3.06
C SER A 162 4.29 -14.56 -4.41
N GLN A 163 3.46 -13.63 -4.89
CA GLN A 163 2.85 -13.76 -6.23
C GLN A 163 3.88 -13.56 -7.35
N LEU A 164 4.96 -12.85 -7.09
CA LEU A 164 5.97 -12.48 -8.08
C LEU A 164 7.33 -13.13 -7.84
N PHE A 165 7.65 -13.42 -6.59
CA PHE A 165 8.96 -13.92 -6.16
C PHE A 165 8.82 -15.18 -5.32
N ASP A 166 9.79 -16.06 -5.44
CA ASP A 166 9.99 -17.18 -4.52
C ASP A 166 10.74 -16.63 -3.29
N ILE A 167 10.05 -16.51 -2.17
CA ILE A 167 10.69 -16.08 -0.91
C ILE A 167 11.40 -17.29 -0.32
N GLU A 168 12.74 -17.33 -0.42
CA GLU A 168 13.55 -18.44 0.05
C GLU A 168 13.90 -18.35 1.53
N GLU A 169 13.95 -17.14 2.07
CA GLU A 169 14.14 -16.86 3.49
C GLU A 169 13.33 -15.61 3.86
N LEU A 170 12.53 -15.70 4.91
CA LEU A 170 11.83 -14.57 5.49
C LEU A 170 12.22 -14.46 6.97
N ARG A 171 12.81 -13.31 7.35
CA ARG A 171 13.06 -13.00 8.76
C ARG A 171 12.05 -11.99 9.24
N VAL A 172 11.29 -12.36 10.27
CA VAL A 172 10.23 -11.51 10.81
C VAL A 172 10.52 -11.11 12.25
N TYR A 173 10.39 -9.81 12.48
CA TYR A 173 10.46 -9.19 13.80
C TYR A 173 9.16 -8.49 14.14
N ASP A 174 8.66 -8.69 15.34
CA ASP A 174 7.59 -7.89 15.95
C ASP A 174 7.92 -7.67 17.43
N VAL A 175 7.53 -6.51 17.98
CA VAL A 175 7.70 -6.24 19.41
C VAL A 175 6.90 -7.20 20.29
N TYR A 176 5.87 -7.84 19.72
CA TYR A 176 5.11 -8.93 20.31
C TYR A 176 5.52 -10.27 19.66
N LYS A 177 6.41 -11.00 20.30
CA LYS A 177 6.96 -12.27 19.77
C LYS A 177 5.85 -13.25 19.37
N GLU A 178 4.76 -13.31 20.13
CA GLU A 178 3.61 -14.17 19.84
C GLU A 178 2.94 -13.81 18.51
N ALA A 179 2.92 -12.52 18.14
CA ALA A 179 2.41 -12.08 16.85
C ALA A 179 3.30 -12.59 15.71
N ALA A 180 4.63 -12.52 15.87
CA ALA A 180 5.57 -13.04 14.88
C ALA A 180 5.50 -14.58 14.74
N LEU A 181 5.34 -15.31 15.84
CA LEU A 181 5.15 -16.77 15.81
C LEU A 181 3.83 -17.15 15.09
N LYS A 182 2.73 -16.45 15.40
CA LYS A 182 1.46 -16.66 14.73
C LYS A 182 1.52 -16.31 13.25
N PHE A 183 2.22 -15.25 12.90
CA PHE A 183 2.49 -14.88 11.51
C PHE A 183 3.22 -16.01 10.78
N ALA A 184 4.30 -16.54 11.35
CA ALA A 184 5.08 -17.62 10.75
C ALA A 184 4.22 -18.85 10.46
N GLU A 185 3.37 -19.26 11.42
CA GLU A 185 2.43 -20.38 11.24
C GLU A 185 1.41 -20.10 10.11
N ASN A 186 0.86 -18.89 10.06
CA ASN A 186 -0.14 -18.51 9.05
C ASN A 186 0.45 -18.40 7.64
N MET A 187 1.74 -18.12 7.50
CA MET A 187 2.39 -17.87 6.22
C MET A 187 3.20 -19.05 5.69
N LYS A 188 3.26 -20.17 6.41
CA LYS A 188 4.03 -21.36 6.03
C LYS A 188 3.68 -21.94 4.65
N ASP A 189 2.41 -21.83 4.24
CA ASP A 189 1.95 -22.30 2.94
C ASP A 189 2.11 -21.27 1.81
N VAL A 190 2.47 -20.03 2.16
CA VAL A 190 2.68 -18.91 1.24
C VAL A 190 4.15 -18.71 0.91
N VAL A 191 5.01 -18.83 1.93
CA VAL A 191 6.47 -18.72 1.79
C VAL A 191 7.04 -20.08 1.42
N LYS A 192 7.73 -20.16 0.28
CA LYS A 192 8.32 -21.42 -0.19
C LYS A 192 9.52 -21.87 0.61
N GLY A 193 10.25 -20.90 1.16
CA GLY A 193 11.45 -21.15 1.95
C GLY A 193 11.20 -21.13 3.46
N GLU A 194 12.21 -20.74 4.20
CA GLU A 194 12.17 -20.73 5.67
C GLU A 194 11.60 -19.39 6.21
N ILE A 195 10.79 -19.48 7.26
CA ILE A 195 10.35 -18.31 8.04
C ILE A 195 11.05 -18.35 9.39
N ILE A 196 11.89 -17.37 9.66
CA ILE A 196 12.68 -17.24 10.87
C ILE A 196 12.13 -16.09 11.72
N VAL A 197 11.58 -16.42 12.89
CA VAL A 197 11.20 -15.41 13.88
C VAL A 197 12.44 -15.00 14.65
N VAL A 198 12.77 -13.72 14.61
CA VAL A 198 13.96 -13.17 15.25
C VAL A 198 13.61 -12.36 16.50
N ASP A 199 14.49 -12.41 17.50
CA ASP A 199 14.31 -11.68 18.78
C ASP A 199 14.95 -10.28 18.75
N ASN A 200 15.94 -10.07 17.88
CA ASN A 200 16.63 -8.80 17.74
C ASN A 200 16.22 -8.14 16.43
N PRO A 201 15.75 -6.88 16.44
CA PRO A 201 15.35 -6.19 15.22
C PRO A 201 16.48 -6.12 14.16
N LYS A 202 17.75 -6.06 14.58
CA LYS A 202 18.88 -6.08 13.65
C LYS A 202 18.90 -7.34 12.77
N ASP A 203 18.46 -8.48 13.31
CA ASP A 203 18.51 -9.76 12.59
C ASP A 203 17.43 -9.87 11.50
N ALA A 204 16.44 -8.97 11.49
CA ALA A 204 15.46 -8.83 10.42
C ALA A 204 15.91 -7.86 9.32
N ALA A 205 16.98 -7.06 9.54
CA ALA A 205 17.52 -6.12 8.54
C ALA A 205 18.42 -6.84 7.53
N VAL A 206 17.89 -7.87 6.87
CA VAL A 206 18.65 -8.71 5.94
C VAL A 206 17.87 -8.98 4.66
N GLY A 207 18.59 -9.32 3.61
CA GLY A 207 18.02 -9.80 2.35
C GLY A 207 18.00 -8.76 1.25
N ASP A 208 17.31 -9.14 0.16
CA ASP A 208 17.14 -8.30 -1.03
C ASP A 208 16.16 -7.16 -0.80
N ALA A 209 15.21 -7.39 0.09
CA ALA A 209 14.23 -6.39 0.48
C ALA A 209 13.97 -6.40 2.01
N ILE A 210 13.78 -5.22 2.57
CA ILE A 210 13.35 -5.00 3.95
C ILE A 210 12.03 -4.23 3.90
N VAL A 211 10.98 -4.78 4.50
CA VAL A 211 9.65 -4.16 4.57
C VAL A 211 9.28 -3.87 6.02
N ALA A 212 9.00 -2.63 6.34
CA ALA A 212 8.53 -2.21 7.65
C ALA A 212 7.08 -1.73 7.56
N VAL A 213 6.20 -2.35 8.34
CA VAL A 213 4.74 -2.09 8.37
C VAL A 213 4.27 -1.92 9.81
N THR A 214 4.96 -1.06 10.54
CA THR A 214 4.75 -0.88 11.98
C THR A 214 3.96 0.39 12.30
N GLN A 215 3.54 0.52 13.55
CA GLN A 215 3.00 1.76 14.11
C GLN A 215 4.02 2.47 15.01
N SER A 216 5.30 2.07 14.92
CA SER A 216 6.37 2.66 15.71
C SER A 216 6.56 4.15 15.36
N LYS A 217 6.77 4.95 16.37
CA LYS A 217 7.23 6.35 16.24
C LYS A 217 8.76 6.46 16.30
N ASP A 218 9.43 5.36 16.64
CA ASP A 218 10.88 5.30 16.75
C ASP A 218 11.51 4.96 15.39
N LYS A 219 12.62 5.59 15.08
CA LYS A 219 13.48 5.31 13.93
C LYS A 219 14.38 4.12 14.27
N PHE A 220 13.89 2.91 14.05
CA PHE A 220 14.54 1.68 14.55
C PHE A 220 15.41 0.97 13.49
N ILE A 221 15.15 1.16 12.18
CA ILE A 221 16.01 0.61 11.13
C ILE A 221 17.25 1.51 11.02
N ARG A 222 18.41 0.97 11.37
CA ARG A 222 19.68 1.70 11.42
C ARG A 222 20.43 1.60 10.10
N ASN A 223 21.11 2.68 9.71
CA ASN A 223 21.93 2.74 8.49
C ASN A 223 22.95 1.59 8.40
N GLU A 224 23.66 1.30 9.51
CA GLU A 224 24.67 0.24 9.55
C GLU A 224 24.10 -1.19 9.46
N TRP A 225 22.78 -1.37 9.57
CA TRP A 225 22.14 -2.67 9.39
C TRP A 225 21.82 -2.97 7.92
N VAL A 226 21.53 -1.92 7.14
CA VAL A 226 21.15 -2.05 5.73
C VAL A 226 22.37 -2.31 4.88
N LYS A 227 22.49 -3.50 4.31
CA LYS A 227 23.60 -3.90 3.46
C LYS A 227 23.43 -3.37 2.03
N PRO A 228 24.53 -3.17 1.29
CA PRO A 228 24.45 -3.00 -0.15
C PRO A 228 23.68 -4.15 -0.82
N GLY A 229 23.03 -3.86 -1.93
CA GLY A 229 22.12 -4.79 -2.60
C GLY A 229 20.71 -4.86 -2.00
N THR A 230 20.36 -4.00 -1.03
CA THR A 230 19.08 -4.04 -0.32
C THR A 230 18.17 -2.89 -0.69
N ILE A 231 16.86 -3.19 -0.88
CA ILE A 231 15.78 -2.22 -1.05
C ILE A 231 14.98 -2.15 0.24
N VAL A 232 14.79 -0.95 0.79
CA VAL A 232 14.04 -0.74 2.05
C VAL A 232 12.73 -0.05 1.78
N PHE A 233 11.64 -0.61 2.31
CA PHE A 233 10.27 -0.11 2.23
C PHE A 233 9.75 0.27 3.63
N PRO A 234 9.92 1.51 4.09
CA PRO A 234 9.28 2.01 5.30
C PRO A 234 7.84 2.41 4.98
N MET A 235 6.90 1.51 5.26
CA MET A 235 5.48 1.64 4.89
C MET A 235 4.63 2.26 6.01
N GLY A 236 5.21 2.46 7.19
CA GLY A 236 4.53 3.05 8.33
C GLY A 236 4.14 4.52 8.13
N SER A 237 3.25 5.00 8.99
CA SER A 237 2.84 6.41 8.97
C SER A 237 3.94 7.35 9.49
N TYR A 238 4.89 6.81 10.23
CA TYR A 238 6.03 7.53 10.81
C TYR A 238 7.34 7.10 10.14
N GLN A 239 8.41 7.81 10.46
CA GLN A 239 9.74 7.48 9.95
C GLN A 239 10.31 6.27 10.71
N GLU A 240 10.36 5.11 10.06
CA GLU A 240 10.89 3.86 10.63
C GLU A 240 12.40 3.70 10.46
N CYS A 241 13.00 4.38 9.48
CA CYS A 241 14.44 4.40 9.22
C CYS A 241 15.10 5.60 9.90
N ASP A 242 16.37 5.47 10.29
CA ASP A 242 17.15 6.60 10.78
C ASP A 242 17.46 7.61 9.66
N ASP A 243 17.84 8.83 10.06
CA ASP A 243 18.11 9.92 9.13
C ASP A 243 19.34 9.63 8.28
N GLU A 244 20.32 8.90 8.83
CA GLU A 244 21.55 8.57 8.13
C GLU A 244 21.27 7.67 6.93
N PHE A 245 20.45 6.63 7.08
CA PHE A 245 20.05 5.78 5.96
C PHE A 245 19.26 6.56 4.90
N ILE A 246 18.27 7.36 5.33
CA ILE A 246 17.44 8.15 4.39
C ILE A 246 18.30 9.08 3.53
N LEU A 247 19.30 9.74 4.14
CA LEU A 247 20.16 10.71 3.46
C LEU A 247 21.29 10.07 2.66
N SER A 248 21.61 8.80 2.91
CA SER A 248 22.70 8.06 2.24
C SER A 248 22.20 6.98 1.29
N ALA A 249 20.91 6.83 1.09
CA ALA A 249 20.36 5.93 0.08
C ALA A 249 20.78 6.39 -1.32
N ASP A 250 21.26 5.46 -2.15
CA ASP A 250 21.77 5.78 -3.49
C ASP A 250 20.65 6.21 -4.45
N LYS A 251 19.44 5.68 -4.24
CA LYS A 251 18.25 6.07 -5.00
C LYS A 251 17.04 6.14 -4.06
N ILE A 252 16.21 7.16 -4.24
CA ILE A 252 14.90 7.28 -3.59
C ILE A 252 13.82 7.10 -4.64
N ILE A 253 12.93 6.12 -4.44
CA ILE A 253 11.80 5.82 -5.32
C ILE A 253 10.51 6.00 -4.54
N VAL A 254 9.51 6.59 -5.17
CA VAL A 254 8.21 6.88 -4.53
C VAL A 254 7.05 6.47 -5.46
N ASP A 255 5.86 6.36 -4.92
CA ASP A 255 4.65 6.19 -5.74
C ASP A 255 4.08 7.52 -6.23
N HIS A 256 4.20 8.59 -5.42
CA HIS A 256 3.69 9.93 -5.72
C HIS A 256 4.57 10.99 -5.03
N ILE A 257 5.30 11.79 -5.80
CA ILE A 257 6.30 12.74 -5.29
C ILE A 257 5.69 13.67 -4.23
N GLY A 258 4.64 14.42 -4.60
CA GLY A 258 4.03 15.40 -3.70
C GLY A 258 3.45 14.82 -2.40
N GLN A 259 3.11 13.51 -2.36
CA GLN A 259 2.69 12.86 -1.13
C GLN A 259 3.88 12.36 -0.30
N ALA A 260 4.86 11.74 -0.94
CA ALA A 260 6.00 11.14 -0.26
C ALA A 260 6.87 12.19 0.46
N LEU A 261 7.02 13.38 -0.11
CA LEU A 261 7.77 14.47 0.50
C LEU A 261 7.11 15.04 1.78
N HIS A 262 5.80 14.85 1.95
CA HIS A 262 5.05 15.43 3.08
C HIS A 262 4.45 14.38 4.02
N ARG A 263 4.75 13.09 3.82
CA ARG A 263 4.20 11.99 4.63
C ARG A 263 5.19 10.83 4.76
N GLY A 264 5.07 10.11 5.88
CA GLY A 264 5.89 8.92 6.13
C GLY A 264 7.38 9.23 6.25
N ALA A 265 8.20 8.38 5.70
CA ALA A 265 9.65 8.37 5.95
C ALA A 265 10.40 9.63 5.50
N LEU A 266 9.93 10.36 4.50
CA LEU A 266 10.64 11.53 3.96
C LEU A 266 10.20 12.85 4.57
N ALA A 267 9.05 12.91 5.23
CA ALA A 267 8.41 14.15 5.69
C ALA A 267 9.34 15.02 6.54
N GLU A 268 9.98 14.46 7.56
CA GLU A 268 10.86 15.18 8.47
C GLU A 268 12.13 15.72 7.75
N SER A 269 12.72 14.91 6.85
CA SER A 269 13.90 15.32 6.09
C SER A 269 13.54 16.40 5.05
N THR A 270 12.33 16.36 4.49
CA THR A 270 11.81 17.41 3.60
C THR A 270 11.55 18.71 4.35
N GLU A 271 10.91 18.66 5.52
CA GLU A 271 10.65 19.82 6.36
C GLU A 271 11.95 20.52 6.76
N LYS A 272 13.01 19.76 7.02
CA LYS A 272 14.36 20.27 7.32
C LYS A 272 15.14 20.73 6.08
N GLY A 273 14.55 20.68 4.89
CA GLY A 273 15.19 21.07 3.63
C GLY A 273 16.35 20.16 3.20
N LYS A 274 16.44 18.94 3.74
CA LYS A 274 17.50 17.97 3.41
C LYS A 274 17.15 17.09 2.21
N ILE A 275 15.85 16.88 1.96
CA ILE A 275 15.32 16.17 0.80
C ILE A 275 14.34 17.07 0.07
N THR A 276 14.47 17.10 -1.25
CA THR A 276 13.61 17.83 -2.18
C THR A 276 13.16 16.90 -3.30
N GLU A 277 12.34 17.38 -4.21
CA GLU A 277 11.93 16.64 -5.40
C GLU A 277 13.13 16.19 -6.25
N GLU A 278 14.21 16.97 -6.29
CA GLU A 278 15.44 16.66 -7.05
C GLU A 278 16.17 15.41 -6.55
N ASN A 279 15.94 15.02 -5.29
CA ASN A 279 16.50 13.81 -4.71
C ASN A 279 15.72 12.54 -5.08
N ILE A 280 14.52 12.70 -5.65
CA ILE A 280 13.70 11.56 -6.07
C ILE A 280 14.22 11.03 -7.41
N PHE A 281 14.73 9.80 -7.40
CA PHE A 281 15.23 9.19 -8.62
C PHE A 281 14.11 8.88 -9.61
N ALA A 282 13.03 8.27 -9.17
CA ALA A 282 11.90 7.90 -10.02
C ALA A 282 10.61 7.70 -9.19
N THR A 283 9.48 7.75 -9.88
CA THR A 283 8.24 7.16 -9.38
C THR A 283 8.11 5.71 -9.84
N ILE A 284 7.39 4.88 -9.06
CA ILE A 284 7.07 3.50 -9.46
C ILE A 284 6.30 3.50 -10.80
N GLY A 285 5.49 4.54 -11.04
CA GLY A 285 4.77 4.73 -12.30
C GLY A 285 5.71 4.92 -13.49
N GLU A 286 6.77 5.73 -13.35
CA GLU A 286 7.78 5.91 -14.40
C GLU A 286 8.52 4.63 -14.72
N LEU A 287 8.85 3.82 -13.69
CA LEU A 287 9.46 2.50 -13.88
C LEU A 287 8.49 1.56 -14.61
N ALA A 288 7.23 1.52 -14.20
CA ALA A 288 6.22 0.66 -14.78
C ALA A 288 5.88 1.01 -16.24
N ALA A 289 5.96 2.28 -16.61
CA ALA A 289 5.78 2.76 -17.97
C ALA A 289 7.06 2.70 -18.84
N GLY A 290 8.18 2.20 -18.29
CA GLY A 290 9.46 2.13 -19.00
C GLY A 290 10.10 3.48 -19.31
N LYS A 291 9.70 4.56 -18.63
CA LYS A 291 10.28 5.90 -18.78
C LYS A 291 11.60 6.05 -18.07
N LYS A 292 11.81 5.27 -17.02
CA LYS A 292 13.08 5.11 -16.30
C LYS A 292 13.30 3.63 -16.03
N GLU A 293 14.56 3.25 -15.94
CA GLU A 293 14.98 1.91 -15.54
C GLU A 293 15.67 1.98 -14.18
N CYS A 294 15.41 1.01 -13.34
CA CYS A 294 16.02 0.90 -12.03
C CYS A 294 16.19 -0.56 -11.65
N HIS A 295 17.40 -1.09 -11.88
CA HIS A 295 17.80 -2.37 -11.31
C HIS A 295 18.84 -2.08 -10.25
N ILE A 296 18.62 -2.61 -9.04
CA ILE A 296 19.57 -2.46 -7.96
C ILE A 296 20.87 -3.22 -8.27
N SER A 297 22.01 -2.58 -8.09
CA SER A 297 23.32 -3.24 -8.12
C SER A 297 23.70 -3.77 -6.73
N ASP A 298 24.71 -4.63 -6.69
CA ASP A 298 25.19 -5.23 -5.43
C ASP A 298 25.82 -4.18 -4.48
N ASP A 299 26.17 -3.00 -4.99
CA ASP A 299 26.78 -1.91 -4.21
C ASP A 299 25.78 -0.84 -3.77
N GLU A 300 24.56 -0.84 -4.31
CA GLU A 300 23.55 0.19 -4.04
C GLU A 300 22.60 -0.18 -2.89
N ARG A 301 22.05 0.85 -2.25
CA ARG A 301 20.94 0.76 -1.30
C ARG A 301 19.80 1.66 -1.77
N ILE A 302 18.62 1.10 -1.95
CA ILE A 302 17.47 1.85 -2.43
C ILE A 302 16.47 2.05 -1.30
N LEU A 303 16.00 3.30 -1.16
CA LEU A 303 14.86 3.65 -0.33
C LEU A 303 13.62 3.77 -1.21
N CYS A 304 12.61 2.92 -1.02
CA CYS A 304 11.34 2.99 -1.74
C CYS A 304 10.21 3.34 -0.78
N VAL A 305 9.54 4.47 -1.00
CA VAL A 305 8.52 5.03 -0.09
C VAL A 305 7.16 5.15 -0.79
N PRO A 306 6.40 4.04 -0.91
CA PRO A 306 5.04 4.09 -1.44
C PRO A 306 4.04 4.51 -0.35
N ILE A 307 3.52 5.72 -0.45
CA ILE A 307 2.55 6.30 0.51
C ILE A 307 1.12 5.78 0.30
N GLY A 308 0.86 5.21 -0.87
CA GLY A 308 -0.46 4.74 -1.28
C GLY A 308 -1.30 5.82 -1.96
N THR A 309 -1.81 5.45 -3.12
CA THR A 309 -2.60 6.31 -4.00
C THR A 309 -4.05 5.84 -4.06
N GLY A 310 -4.99 6.77 -4.21
CA GLY A 310 -6.41 6.46 -4.42
C GLY A 310 -6.65 5.66 -5.70
N ALA A 311 -5.81 5.89 -6.71
CA ALA A 311 -5.90 5.20 -8.00
C ALA A 311 -5.85 3.67 -7.87
N MET A 312 -5.01 3.13 -6.98
CA MET A 312 -4.96 1.69 -6.73
C MET A 312 -6.26 1.17 -6.14
N ASP A 313 -6.86 1.92 -5.21
CA ASP A 313 -8.11 1.54 -4.58
C ASP A 313 -9.27 1.56 -5.58
N ILE A 314 -9.36 2.61 -6.43
CA ILE A 314 -10.40 2.74 -7.47
C ILE A 314 -10.23 1.68 -8.55
N ALA A 315 -8.99 1.39 -8.95
CA ALA A 315 -8.68 0.34 -9.93
C ALA A 315 -9.15 -1.04 -9.47
N VAL A 316 -8.81 -1.43 -8.23
CA VAL A 316 -9.26 -2.73 -7.67
C VAL A 316 -10.78 -2.72 -7.48
N ALA A 317 -11.35 -1.64 -6.96
CA ALA A 317 -12.79 -1.51 -6.78
C ALA A 317 -13.57 -1.62 -8.10
N SER A 318 -13.03 -1.11 -9.22
CA SER A 318 -13.66 -1.24 -10.53
C SER A 318 -13.80 -2.69 -11.00
N VAL A 319 -12.79 -3.53 -10.70
CA VAL A 319 -12.83 -4.96 -11.01
C VAL A 319 -13.76 -5.69 -10.05
N VAL A 320 -13.74 -5.37 -8.77
CA VAL A 320 -14.71 -5.90 -7.78
C VAL A 320 -16.14 -5.59 -8.21
N TYR A 321 -16.41 -4.36 -8.62
CA TYR A 321 -17.73 -3.95 -9.14
C TYR A 321 -18.15 -4.79 -10.37
N LYS A 322 -17.25 -4.95 -11.35
CA LYS A 322 -17.51 -5.77 -12.54
C LYS A 322 -17.84 -7.21 -12.15
N ASN A 323 -17.04 -7.82 -11.29
CA ASN A 323 -17.25 -9.18 -10.82
C ASN A 323 -18.57 -9.34 -10.02
N ALA A 324 -18.95 -8.30 -9.26
CA ALA A 324 -20.22 -8.27 -8.54
C ALA A 324 -21.42 -8.26 -9.50
N ILE A 325 -21.38 -7.41 -10.54
CA ILE A 325 -22.42 -7.37 -11.58
C ILE A 325 -22.54 -8.73 -12.26
N GLU A 326 -21.42 -9.33 -12.71
CA GLU A 326 -21.42 -10.61 -13.43
C GLU A 326 -21.97 -11.76 -12.58
N LYS A 327 -21.73 -11.72 -11.26
CA LYS A 327 -22.20 -12.75 -10.31
C LYS A 327 -23.56 -12.43 -9.68
N GLY A 328 -24.13 -11.26 -9.94
CA GLY A 328 -25.40 -10.82 -9.33
C GLY A 328 -25.29 -10.61 -7.81
N ILE A 329 -24.11 -10.19 -7.30
CA ILE A 329 -23.82 -9.96 -5.88
C ILE A 329 -24.00 -8.49 -5.55
N GLY A 330 -24.49 -8.19 -4.33
CA GLY A 330 -24.66 -6.86 -3.78
C GLY A 330 -26.09 -6.37 -3.74
N GLY A 331 -26.39 -5.54 -2.74
CA GLY A 331 -27.65 -4.85 -2.60
C GLY A 331 -27.78 -3.71 -3.62
N LYS A 332 -28.97 -3.51 -4.18
CA LYS A 332 -29.25 -2.39 -5.08
C LYS A 332 -29.85 -1.22 -4.32
N TYR A 333 -29.40 -0.02 -4.64
CA TYR A 333 -29.93 1.21 -4.04
C TYR A 333 -30.11 2.31 -5.10
N LYS A 334 -31.30 2.89 -5.15
CA LYS A 334 -31.63 3.97 -6.08
C LYS A 334 -31.40 5.31 -5.38
N PHE A 335 -30.42 6.10 -5.87
CA PHE A 335 -30.14 7.44 -5.34
C PHE A 335 -30.96 8.53 -6.01
N ALA A 336 -31.45 8.34 -7.23
CA ALA A 336 -32.24 9.31 -8.00
C ALA A 336 -33.35 8.62 -8.80
#